data_0fb2cd0ea95631045165dae2d163da09
#
_entry.id   0fb2cd0ea95631045165dae2d163da09
#
_cell.length_a   1.000
_cell.length_b   1.000
_cell.length_c   1.000
_cell.angle_alpha   90.00
_cell.angle_beta   90.00
_cell.angle_gamma   90.00
#
_symmetry.space_group_name_H-M   'P 1'
#
loop_
_entity.id
_entity.type
_entity.pdbx_description
1 polymer ?
#
loop_
_entity_poly.entity_id
_entity_poly.type
_entity_poly.pdbx_seq_one_letter_code
_entity_poly.pdbx_strand_id
1 'polypeptide(L)' 'MAISVGSPKKVDEITKALKADGYTVISGPRTTGDGYYESCVLDKEENQIEITV' A
#
# COMPACT_ATOMS: atom_id res chain seq x y z
N MET A 1 1.66 0.68 -10.50
CA MET A 1 2.84 -0.10 -10.09
C MET A 1 2.48 -0.94 -8.88
N ALA A 2 2.96 -2.15 -8.81
CA ALA A 2 2.71 -3.04 -7.68
C ALA A 2 4.03 -3.44 -7.05
N ILE A 3 4.10 -3.39 -5.72
CA ILE A 3 5.29 -3.72 -4.97
C ILE A 3 4.95 -4.84 -3.98
N SER A 4 5.69 -5.93 -4.05
CA SER A 4 5.54 -7.06 -3.13
C SER A 4 6.55 -6.90 -2.00
N VAL A 5 6.07 -6.87 -0.76
CA VAL A 5 6.94 -6.58 0.40
C VAL A 5 7.12 -7.75 1.35
N GLY A 6 6.47 -8.86 1.08
CA GLY A 6 6.73 -10.13 1.74
C GLY A 6 5.94 -10.44 3.01
N SER A 7 5.27 -9.48 3.63
CA SER A 7 4.46 -9.77 4.81
C SER A 7 3.41 -8.70 5.08
N PRO A 8 2.30 -9.05 5.75
CA PRO A 8 1.27 -8.08 6.11
C PRO A 8 1.82 -6.94 6.98
N LYS A 9 2.71 -7.26 7.89
CA LYS A 9 3.33 -6.26 8.75
C LYS A 9 4.08 -5.21 7.94
N LYS A 10 4.80 -5.63 6.90
CA LYS A 10 5.51 -4.71 6.03
C LYS A 10 4.58 -3.88 5.18
N VAL A 11 3.45 -4.43 4.76
CA VAL A 11 2.43 -3.64 4.06
C VAL A 11 1.98 -2.48 4.94
N ASP A 12 1.67 -2.76 6.21
CA ASP A 12 1.27 -1.73 7.17
C ASP A 12 2.36 -0.69 7.38
N GLU A 13 3.59 -1.13 7.60
CA GLU A 13 4.71 -0.23 7.88
C GLU A 13 5.00 0.69 6.70
N ILE A 14 5.05 0.13 5.49
CA ILE A 14 5.35 0.91 4.30
C ILE A 14 4.23 1.87 3.96
N THR A 15 2.98 1.42 4.09
CA THR A 15 1.82 2.29 3.84
C THR A 15 1.85 3.49 4.79
N LYS A 16 2.15 3.24 6.06
CA LYS A 16 2.23 4.28 7.07
C LYS A 16 3.37 5.26 6.79
N ALA A 17 4.53 4.73 6.38
CA ALA A 17 5.68 5.55 6.05
C ALA A 17 5.40 6.45 4.83
N LEU A 18 4.75 5.91 3.81
CA LEU A 18 4.40 6.69 2.62
C LEU A 18 3.39 7.78 2.96
N LYS A 19 2.42 7.47 3.79
CA LYS A 19 1.46 8.47 4.25
C LYS A 19 2.16 9.61 4.97
N ALA A 20 3.12 9.30 5.82
CA ALA A 20 3.90 10.31 6.54
C ALA A 20 4.73 11.18 5.59
N ASP A 21 5.13 10.63 4.44
CA ASP A 21 5.88 11.35 3.41
C ASP A 21 5.00 12.20 2.49
N GLY A 22 3.70 12.22 2.72
CA GLY A 22 2.78 13.03 1.93
C GLY A 22 2.05 12.28 0.81
N TYR A 23 2.21 10.97 0.72
CA TYR A 23 1.46 10.17 -0.23
C TYR A 23 0.02 10.03 0.25
N THR A 24 -0.90 9.92 -0.71
CA THR A 24 -2.33 9.76 -0.38
C THR A 24 -2.69 8.28 -0.35
N VAL A 25 -3.19 7.81 0.80
CA VAL A 25 -3.69 6.44 0.91
C VAL A 25 -5.13 6.42 0.39
N ILE A 26 -5.37 5.71 -0.71
CA ILE A 26 -6.71 5.63 -1.30
C ILE A 26 -7.48 4.38 -0.87
N SER A 27 -6.78 3.34 -0.45
CA SER A 27 -7.44 2.18 0.15
C SER A 27 -6.49 1.34 0.98
N GLY A 28 -7.04 0.67 1.98
CA GLY A 28 -6.31 -0.28 2.80
C GLY A 28 -5.43 0.32 3.86
N PRO A 29 -4.59 -0.49 4.50
CA PRO A 29 -4.39 -1.92 4.20
C PRO A 29 -5.62 -2.78 4.52
N ARG A 30 -5.88 -3.76 3.68
CA ARG A 30 -7.00 -4.67 3.88
C ARG A 30 -6.76 -6.00 3.18
N THR A 31 -7.47 -7.03 3.60
CA THR A 31 -7.44 -8.32 2.92
C THR A 31 -8.44 -8.27 1.77
N THR A 32 -7.99 -8.60 0.56
CA THR A 32 -8.85 -8.64 -0.61
C THR A 32 -9.61 -9.97 -0.68
N GLY A 33 -10.57 -10.06 -1.60
CA GLY A 33 -11.35 -11.27 -1.81
C GLY A 33 -10.50 -12.48 -2.18
N ASP A 34 -9.31 -12.26 -2.75
CA ASP A 34 -8.39 -13.32 -3.12
C ASP A 34 -7.44 -13.73 -1.98
N GLY A 35 -7.60 -13.13 -0.80
CA GLY A 35 -6.79 -13.45 0.35
C GLY A 35 -5.46 -12.69 0.41
N TYR A 36 -5.25 -11.73 -0.46
CA TYR A 36 -4.06 -10.88 -0.40
C TYR A 36 -4.28 -9.72 0.55
N TYR A 37 -3.25 -9.41 1.29
CA TYR A 37 -3.26 -8.22 2.15
C TYR A 37 -2.53 -7.12 1.42
N GLU A 38 -3.22 -6.02 1.13
CA GLU A 38 -2.67 -4.96 0.29
C GLU A 38 -3.22 -3.59 0.62
N SER A 39 -2.49 -2.57 0.20
CA SER A 39 -2.96 -1.19 0.24
C SER A 39 -2.68 -0.53 -1.10
N CYS A 40 -3.33 0.61 -1.33
CA CYS A 40 -3.10 1.40 -2.54
C CYS A 40 -2.88 2.85 -2.15
N VAL A 41 -1.82 3.43 -2.66
CA VAL A 41 -1.50 4.83 -2.41
C VAL A 41 -1.26 5.55 -3.73
N LEU A 42 -1.41 6.88 -3.71
CA LEU A 42 -1.06 7.73 -4.83
C LEU A 42 0.23 8.46 -4.50
N ASP A 43 1.15 8.53 -5.46
CA ASP A 43 2.33 9.35 -5.30
C ASP A 43 1.98 10.82 -5.57
N LYS A 44 2.98 11.69 -5.55
CA LYS A 44 2.77 13.13 -5.71
C LYS A 44 2.34 13.51 -7.13
N GLU A 45 2.50 12.62 -8.08
CA GLU A 45 2.07 12.80 -9.47
C GLU A 45 0.79 12.04 -9.77
N GLU A 46 0.12 11.54 -8.72
CA GLU A 46 -1.13 10.78 -8.80
C GLU A 46 -1.01 9.42 -9.48
N ASN A 47 0.20 8.85 -9.51
CA ASN A 47 0.39 7.47 -9.97
C ASN A 47 0.00 6.50 -8.85
N GLN A 48 -0.75 5.48 -9.20
CA GLN A 48 -1.16 4.46 -8.24
C GLN A 48 -0.03 3.50 -7.92
N ILE A 49 0.17 3.24 -6.63
CA ILE A 49 1.13 2.27 -6.15
C ILE A 49 0.38 1.27 -5.28
N GLU A 50 0.40 0.01 -5.68
CA GLU A 50 -0.18 -1.07 -4.89
C GLU A 50 0.92 -1.73 -4.07
N ILE A 51 0.68 -1.86 -2.76
CA ILE A 51 1.63 -2.48 -1.84
C ILE A 51 1.00 -3.76 -1.34
N THR A 52 1.64 -4.89 -1.62
CA THR A 52 1.07 -6.21 -1.36
C THR A 52 2.09 -7.14 -0.72
N VAL A 53 1.60 -8.23 -0.18
CA VAL A 53 2.43 -9.29 0.40
C VAL A 53 3.24 -10.02 -0.65
#